data_de7e7345a0ffd5dda08967cbb33c3845
#
_entry.id   de7e7345a0ffd5dda08967cbb33c3845
#
_cell.length_a   1.000
_cell.length_b   1.000
_cell.length_c   1.000
_cell.angle_alpha   90.00
_cell.angle_beta   90.00
_cell.angle_gamma   90.00
#
_symmetry.space_group_name_H-M   'P 1'
#
loop_
_entity.id
_entity.type
_entity.pdbx_description
1 polymer ?
#
loop_
_entity_poly.entity_id
_entity_poly.type
_entity_poly.pdbx_seq_one_letter_code
_entity_poly.pdbx_strand_id
1 'polypeptide(L)'
;MIILKLLAGILVLLILIVGFATFNYYHTSAIADDLQDSLSGIKQHLEKENWEQAYNQIKRLNNNWEKADRWWTPFMDHREIDMLDQSIGRVSSLVEVRLREEALVEIQTAKRMIQRIMDREGVNLSNIF
;
A
#
# COMPACT_ATOMS: atom_id res chain seq x y z
N MET A 1 -16.07 41.13 16.55
CA MET A 1 -15.83 40.97 15.12
C MET A 1 -14.52 40.25 14.83
N ILE A 2 -13.40 40.63 15.44
CA ILE A 2 -12.10 39.95 15.24
C ILE A 2 -12.13 38.49 15.73
N ILE A 3 -12.75 38.27 16.89
CA ILE A 3 -12.89 36.93 17.49
C ILE A 3 -13.71 36.01 16.59
N LEU A 4 -14.79 36.52 16.00
CA LEU A 4 -15.65 35.75 15.10
C LEU A 4 -14.90 35.34 13.83
N LYS A 5 -14.12 36.25 13.25
CA LYS A 5 -13.27 35.98 12.08
C LYS A 5 -12.18 34.97 12.40
N LEU A 6 -11.58 35.08 13.59
CA LEU A 6 -10.57 34.14 14.07
C LEU A 6 -11.15 32.74 14.23
N LEU A 7 -12.32 32.63 14.86
CA LEU A 7 -13.02 31.35 15.05
C LEU A 7 -13.41 30.73 13.70
N ALA A 8 -13.89 31.54 12.75
CA ALA A 8 -14.21 31.07 11.41
C ALA A 8 -12.96 30.55 10.68
N GLY A 9 -11.83 31.25 10.82
CA GLY A 9 -10.55 30.81 10.25
C GLY A 9 -10.08 29.50 10.83
N ILE A 10 -10.17 29.33 12.14
CA ILE A 10 -9.83 28.09 12.83
C ILE A 10 -10.72 26.95 12.35
N LEU A 11 -12.02 27.19 12.24
CA LEU A 11 -12.97 26.18 11.76
C LEU A 11 -12.65 25.72 10.33
N VAL A 12 -12.37 26.68 9.43
CA VAL A 12 -11.97 26.35 8.05
C VAL A 12 -10.70 25.52 8.03
N LEU A 13 -9.70 25.90 8.85
CA LEU A 13 -8.44 25.16 8.93
C LEU A 13 -8.68 23.73 9.42
N LEU A 14 -9.51 23.54 10.45
CA LEU A 14 -9.87 22.22 10.96
C LEU A 14 -10.55 21.36 9.88
N ILE A 15 -11.48 21.93 9.14
CA ILE A 15 -12.17 21.25 8.05
C ILE A 15 -11.17 20.80 6.98
N LEU A 16 -10.21 21.65 6.62
CA LEU A 16 -9.17 21.32 5.65
C LEU A 16 -8.26 20.20 6.15
N ILE A 17 -7.86 20.21 7.40
CA ILE A 17 -7.02 19.18 8.02
C ILE A 17 -7.76 17.84 8.02
N VAL A 18 -8.99 17.81 8.48
CA VAL A 18 -9.83 16.61 8.55
C VAL A 18 -10.08 16.07 7.13
N GLY A 19 -10.41 16.94 6.19
CA GLY A 19 -10.63 16.56 4.79
C GLY A 19 -9.39 15.96 4.15
N PHE A 20 -8.22 16.59 4.37
CA PHE A 20 -6.94 16.09 3.86
C PHE A 20 -6.58 14.72 4.47
N ALA A 21 -6.71 14.57 5.79
CA ALA A 21 -6.42 13.32 6.49
C ALA A 21 -7.32 12.18 6.00
N THR A 22 -8.61 12.45 5.83
CA THR A 22 -9.58 11.46 5.32
C THR A 22 -9.25 11.08 3.88
N PHE A 23 -8.99 12.05 3.02
CA PHE A 23 -8.61 11.82 1.63
C PHE A 23 -7.34 10.96 1.55
N ASN A 24 -6.32 11.32 2.32
CA ASN A 24 -5.04 10.59 2.33
C ASN A 24 -5.23 9.13 2.78
N TYR A 25 -6.07 8.91 3.80
CA TYR A 25 -6.37 7.56 4.27
C TYR A 25 -7.06 6.73 3.19
N TYR A 26 -8.11 7.24 2.56
CA TYR A 26 -8.82 6.51 1.50
C TYR A 26 -7.96 6.27 0.27
N HIS A 27 -7.12 7.24 -0.10
CA HIS A 27 -6.21 7.08 -1.22
C HIS A 27 -5.14 6.01 -0.93
N THR A 28 -4.57 6.03 0.27
CA THR A 28 -3.61 5.02 0.74
C THR A 28 -4.26 3.65 0.79
N SER A 29 -5.49 3.54 1.27
CA SER A 29 -6.24 2.29 1.31
C SER A 29 -6.49 1.72 -0.09
N ALA A 30 -6.86 2.56 -1.06
CA ALA A 30 -7.06 2.14 -2.45
C ALA A 30 -5.77 1.59 -3.07
N ILE A 31 -4.63 2.24 -2.80
CA ILE A 31 -3.31 1.78 -3.26
C ILE A 31 -2.96 0.43 -2.63
N ALA A 32 -3.19 0.28 -1.33
CA ALA A 32 -2.96 -0.98 -0.63
C ALA A 32 -3.82 -2.12 -1.19
N ASP A 33 -5.09 -1.84 -1.47
CA ASP A 33 -6.00 -2.82 -2.06
C ASP A 33 -5.52 -3.27 -3.44
N ASP A 34 -5.05 -2.35 -4.28
CA ASP A 34 -4.49 -2.68 -5.59
C ASP A 34 -3.26 -3.58 -5.48
N LEU A 35 -2.38 -3.32 -4.51
CA LEU A 35 -1.22 -4.18 -4.23
C LEU A 35 -1.65 -5.56 -3.75
N GLN A 36 -2.61 -5.64 -2.83
CA GLN A 36 -3.13 -6.90 -2.32
C GLN A 36 -3.77 -7.73 -3.43
N ASP A 37 -4.55 -7.09 -4.31
CA ASP A 37 -5.18 -7.76 -5.44
C ASP A 37 -4.15 -8.30 -6.43
N SER A 38 -3.10 -7.53 -6.72
CA SER A 38 -2.01 -7.99 -7.59
C SER A 38 -1.31 -9.22 -7.01
N LEU A 39 -0.99 -9.19 -5.72
CA LEU A 39 -0.36 -10.33 -5.02
C LEU A 39 -1.27 -11.54 -5.00
N SER A 40 -2.56 -11.35 -4.76
CA SER A 40 -3.55 -12.44 -4.78
C SER A 40 -3.70 -13.05 -6.18
N GLY A 41 -3.67 -12.23 -7.22
CA GLY A 41 -3.71 -12.70 -8.60
C GLY A 41 -2.51 -13.56 -8.94
N ILE A 42 -1.30 -13.15 -8.54
CA ILE A 42 -0.08 -13.94 -8.73
C ILE A 42 -0.20 -15.28 -8.01
N LYS A 43 -0.65 -15.25 -6.74
CA LYS A 43 -0.84 -16.45 -5.94
C LYS A 43 -1.75 -17.47 -6.65
N GLN A 44 -2.89 -17.01 -7.16
CA GLN A 44 -3.83 -17.88 -7.85
C GLN A 44 -3.20 -18.55 -9.08
N HIS A 45 -2.44 -17.81 -9.88
CA HIS A 45 -1.77 -18.35 -11.05
C HIS A 45 -0.64 -19.32 -10.67
N LEU A 46 0.08 -19.05 -9.59
CA LEU A 46 1.12 -19.95 -9.08
C LEU A 46 0.51 -21.29 -8.61
N GLU A 47 -0.62 -21.24 -7.93
CA GLU A 47 -1.32 -22.44 -7.46
C GLU A 47 -1.78 -23.34 -8.62
N LYS A 48 -2.11 -22.73 -9.76
CA LYS A 48 -2.50 -23.43 -10.98
C LYS A 48 -1.31 -23.73 -11.91
N GLU A 49 -0.10 -23.38 -11.51
CA GLU A 49 1.13 -23.48 -12.30
C GLU A 49 1.04 -22.75 -13.66
N ASN A 50 0.25 -21.68 -13.69
CA ASN A 50 0.07 -20.86 -14.87
C ASN A 50 1.12 -19.74 -14.90
N TRP A 51 2.34 -20.09 -15.30
CA TRP A 51 3.51 -19.19 -15.21
C TRP A 51 3.41 -17.98 -16.13
N GLU A 52 2.87 -18.13 -17.32
CA GLU A 52 2.72 -17.00 -18.24
C GLU A 52 1.82 -15.89 -17.64
N GLN A 53 0.69 -16.29 -17.07
CA GLN A 53 -0.21 -15.35 -16.41
C GLN A 53 0.42 -14.77 -15.15
N ALA A 54 1.18 -15.56 -14.41
CA ALA A 54 1.92 -15.06 -13.25
C ALA A 54 2.91 -13.95 -13.66
N TYR A 55 3.65 -14.13 -14.75
CA TYR A 55 4.55 -13.10 -15.27
C TYR A 55 3.79 -11.83 -15.65
N ASN A 56 2.63 -11.95 -16.28
CA ASN A 56 1.82 -10.80 -16.64
C ASN A 56 1.35 -10.03 -15.38
N GLN A 57 1.00 -10.74 -14.33
CA GLN A 57 0.60 -10.14 -13.06
C GLN A 57 1.77 -9.47 -12.33
N ILE A 58 3.00 -9.95 -12.50
CA ILE A 58 4.20 -9.30 -11.96
C ILE A 58 4.34 -7.88 -12.51
N LYS A 59 4.09 -7.67 -13.79
CA LYS A 59 4.13 -6.32 -14.38
C LYS A 59 3.12 -5.40 -13.71
N ARG A 60 1.92 -5.90 -13.47
CA ARG A 60 0.87 -5.14 -12.76
C ARG A 60 1.30 -4.82 -11.32
N LEU A 61 1.88 -5.79 -10.62
CA LEU A 61 2.40 -5.60 -9.27
C LEU A 61 3.46 -4.49 -9.24
N ASN A 62 4.42 -4.54 -10.15
CA ASN A 62 5.48 -3.56 -10.21
C ASN A 62 4.94 -2.15 -10.51
N ASN A 63 3.97 -2.03 -11.41
CA ASN A 63 3.33 -0.75 -11.70
C ASN A 63 2.56 -0.21 -10.49
N ASN A 64 1.84 -1.06 -9.81
CA ASN A 64 1.11 -0.68 -8.59
C ASN A 64 2.08 -0.29 -7.47
N TRP A 65 3.22 -0.99 -7.38
CA TRP A 65 4.25 -0.65 -6.39
C TRP A 65 4.91 0.70 -6.67
N GLU A 66 5.24 1.02 -7.91
CA GLU A 66 5.79 2.33 -8.27
C GLU A 66 4.85 3.46 -7.86
N LYS A 67 3.54 3.27 -8.08
CA LYS A 67 2.52 4.23 -7.65
C LYS A 67 2.49 4.36 -6.13
N ALA A 68 2.50 3.25 -5.41
CA ALA A 68 2.52 3.23 -3.95
C ALA A 68 3.76 3.93 -3.41
N ASP A 69 4.92 3.63 -3.95
CA ASP A 69 6.19 4.21 -3.53
C ASP A 69 6.17 5.73 -3.64
N ARG A 70 5.67 6.27 -4.76
CA ARG A 70 5.56 7.72 -4.96
C ARG A 70 4.65 8.39 -3.95
N TRP A 71 3.50 7.76 -3.61
CA TRP A 71 2.51 8.35 -2.72
C TRP A 71 2.82 8.12 -1.25
N TRP A 72 3.43 6.99 -0.90
CA TRP A 72 3.68 6.61 0.49
C TRP A 72 4.99 7.15 1.04
N THR A 73 6.03 7.26 0.22
CA THR A 73 7.38 7.67 0.66
C THR A 73 7.39 8.97 1.45
N PRO A 74 6.65 10.06 1.07
CA PRO A 74 6.65 11.28 1.85
C PRO A 74 6.00 11.19 3.23
N PHE A 75 5.15 10.19 3.47
CA PHE A 75 4.30 10.11 4.67
C PHE A 75 4.59 8.91 5.56
N MET A 76 5.34 7.93 5.08
CA MET A 76 5.56 6.67 5.78
C MET A 76 7.01 6.48 6.18
N ASP A 77 7.24 5.57 7.13
CA ASP A 77 8.58 5.19 7.56
C ASP A 77 9.35 4.58 6.37
N HIS A 78 10.49 5.19 6.04
CA HIS A 78 11.33 4.72 4.93
C HIS A 78 11.79 3.28 5.10
N ARG A 79 11.98 2.84 6.34
CA ARG A 79 12.39 1.45 6.63
C ARG A 79 11.31 0.47 6.19
N GLU A 80 10.05 0.78 6.45
CA GLU A 80 8.93 -0.07 6.03
C GLU A 80 8.78 -0.10 4.52
N ILE A 81 8.93 1.05 3.87
CA ILE A 81 8.88 1.16 2.41
C ILE A 81 10.00 0.33 1.78
N ASP A 82 11.23 0.43 2.31
CA ASP A 82 12.37 -0.34 1.81
C ASP A 82 12.18 -1.84 2.00
N MET A 83 11.65 -2.26 3.14
CA MET A 83 11.38 -3.67 3.40
C MET A 83 10.33 -4.24 2.45
N LEU A 84 9.29 -3.47 2.18
CA LEU A 84 8.23 -3.87 1.24
C LEU A 84 8.77 -3.89 -0.19
N ASP A 85 9.57 -2.92 -0.58
CA ASP A 85 10.23 -2.89 -1.89
C ASP A 85 11.06 -4.15 -2.12
N GLN A 86 11.86 -4.55 -1.13
CA GLN A 86 12.65 -5.77 -1.18
C GLN A 86 11.77 -7.02 -1.29
N SER A 87 10.68 -7.08 -0.54
CA SER A 87 9.76 -8.21 -0.58
C SER A 87 9.09 -8.35 -1.95
N ILE A 88 8.62 -7.25 -2.52
CA ILE A 88 8.02 -7.22 -3.86
C ILE A 88 9.05 -7.63 -4.91
N GLY A 89 10.28 -7.15 -4.79
CA GLY A 89 11.39 -7.56 -5.65
C GLY A 89 11.67 -9.05 -5.58
N ARG A 90 11.64 -9.63 -4.38
CA ARG A 90 11.83 -11.07 -4.21
C ARG A 90 10.67 -11.88 -4.82
N VAL A 91 9.42 -11.41 -4.69
CA VAL A 91 8.29 -12.05 -5.36
C VAL A 91 8.54 -12.12 -6.87
N SER A 92 8.93 -11.00 -7.47
CA SER A 92 9.23 -10.93 -8.91
C SER A 92 10.33 -11.92 -9.31
N SER A 93 11.43 -11.93 -8.57
CA SER A 93 12.58 -12.81 -8.87
C SER A 93 12.22 -14.29 -8.70
N LEU A 94 11.48 -14.64 -7.66
CA LEU A 94 11.10 -16.02 -7.39
C LEU A 94 10.14 -16.56 -8.45
N VAL A 95 9.22 -15.74 -8.94
CA VAL A 95 8.33 -16.10 -10.05
C VAL A 95 9.14 -16.27 -11.34
N GLU A 96 10.09 -15.38 -11.60
CA GLU A 96 10.93 -15.44 -12.80
C GLU A 96 11.71 -16.74 -12.89
N VAL A 97 12.27 -17.21 -11.76
CA VAL A 97 13.00 -18.49 -11.71
C VAL A 97 12.12 -19.70 -11.42
N ARG A 98 10.80 -19.51 -11.35
CA ARG A 98 9.81 -20.54 -11.14
C ARG A 98 9.96 -21.33 -9.84
N LEU A 99 10.33 -20.65 -8.77
CA LEU A 99 10.34 -21.21 -7.42
C LEU A 99 8.99 -20.96 -6.75
N ARG A 100 8.04 -21.82 -7.05
CA ARG A 100 6.62 -21.66 -6.67
C ARG A 100 6.42 -21.54 -5.17
N GLU A 101 6.96 -22.47 -4.40
CA GLU A 101 6.72 -22.55 -2.95
C GLU A 101 7.31 -21.32 -2.25
N GLU A 102 8.52 -20.93 -2.62
CA GLU A 102 9.21 -19.77 -2.07
C GLU A 102 8.49 -18.48 -2.47
N ALA A 103 7.99 -18.40 -3.69
CA ALA A 103 7.20 -17.26 -4.16
C ALA A 103 5.91 -17.12 -3.36
N LEU A 104 5.21 -18.22 -3.07
CA LEU A 104 3.99 -18.21 -2.27
C LEU A 104 4.25 -17.71 -0.84
N VAL A 105 5.35 -18.13 -0.24
CA VAL A 105 5.75 -17.65 1.09
C VAL A 105 6.03 -16.15 1.07
N GLU A 106 6.77 -15.67 0.06
CA GLU A 106 7.12 -14.25 -0.05
C GLU A 106 5.90 -13.39 -0.32
N ILE A 107 4.94 -13.87 -1.11
CA ILE A 107 3.66 -13.20 -1.34
C ILE A 107 2.94 -12.99 0.01
N GLN A 108 2.91 -14.02 0.84
CA GLN A 108 2.28 -13.91 2.16
C GLN A 108 2.99 -12.88 3.03
N THR A 109 4.31 -12.83 2.99
CA THR A 109 5.12 -11.84 3.71
C THR A 109 4.80 -10.42 3.25
N ALA A 110 4.76 -10.19 1.94
CA ALA A 110 4.42 -8.89 1.36
C ALA A 110 3.01 -8.44 1.78
N LYS A 111 2.04 -9.36 1.73
CA LYS A 111 0.67 -9.08 2.14
C LYS A 111 0.58 -8.65 3.61
N ARG A 112 1.32 -9.31 4.49
CA ARG A 112 1.37 -8.95 5.91
C ARG A 112 1.97 -7.58 6.12
N MET A 113 3.02 -7.24 5.39
CA MET A 113 3.66 -5.92 5.47
C MET A 113 2.67 -4.81 5.09
N ILE A 114 1.92 -5.01 4.00
CA ILE A 114 0.90 -4.06 3.55
C ILE A 114 -0.19 -3.92 4.61
N GLN A 115 -0.65 -5.02 5.19
CA GLN A 115 -1.67 -5.00 6.23
C GLN A 115 -1.20 -4.23 7.47
N ARG A 116 0.05 -4.41 7.89
CA ARG A 116 0.60 -3.65 9.03
C ARG A 116 0.64 -2.15 8.76
N ILE A 117 1.02 -1.76 7.55
CA ILE A 117 1.01 -0.35 7.14
C ILE A 117 -0.41 0.20 7.26
N MET A 118 -1.40 -0.52 6.76
CA MET A 118 -2.79 -0.08 6.81
C MET A 118 -3.34 -0.04 8.23
N ASP A 119 -3.01 -1.00 9.06
CA ASP A 119 -3.42 -1.02 10.46
C ASP A 119 -2.87 0.21 11.21
N ARG A 120 -1.63 0.56 10.94
CA ARG A 120 -0.99 1.72 11.55
C ARG A 120 -1.62 3.03 11.08
N GLU A 121 -1.90 3.17 9.79
CA GLU A 121 -2.57 4.34 9.24
C GLU A 121 -3.98 4.48 9.78
N GLY A 122 -4.70 3.39 9.96
CA GLY A 122 -6.02 3.37 10.58
C GLY A 122 -5.99 3.84 12.04
N VAL A 123 -5.00 3.39 12.81
CA VAL A 123 -4.79 3.83 14.20
C VAL A 123 -4.47 5.32 14.24
N ASN A 124 -3.59 5.80 13.37
CA ASN A 124 -3.24 7.22 13.30
C ASN A 124 -4.48 8.08 12.99
N LEU A 125 -5.32 7.64 12.08
CA LEU A 125 -6.57 8.33 11.75
C LEU A 125 -7.52 8.35 12.96
N SER A 126 -7.64 7.23 13.66
CA SER A 126 -8.48 7.13 14.88
C SER A 126 -8.00 8.07 15.98
N ASN A 127 -6.69 8.31 16.10
CA ASN A 127 -6.12 9.22 17.09
C ASN A 127 -6.37 10.69 16.78
N ILE A 128 -6.63 11.03 15.52
CA ILE A 128 -6.96 12.39 15.08
C ILE A 128 -8.44 12.69 15.34
N PHE A 129 -9.28 11.71 15.21
CA PHE A 129 -10.73 11.79 15.38
C PHE A 129 -11.19 11.09 16.64
#